data_59cba28308f5508405ba0eedcfd27eaf
#
_entry.id   59cba28308f5508405ba0eedcfd27eaf
#
_cell.length_a   1.000
_cell.length_b   1.000
_cell.length_c   1.000
_cell.angle_alpha   90.00
_cell.angle_beta   90.00
_cell.angle_gamma   90.00
#
_symmetry.space_group_name_H-M   'P 1'
#
loop_
_entity.id
_entity.type
_entity.pdbx_description
1 polymer ?
#
loop_
_entity_poly.entity_id
_entity_poly.type
_entity_poly.pdbx_seq_one_letter_code
_entity_poly.pdbx_strand_id
1 'polypeptide(L)'
;MNLCSSAGATASTTSLSSTGHGENNGSSPSEVTHCFGGGGGGSGGGGGGGSRGGGGGCGTDTTAPTLRNRSTVNGAGGNTTSSNGHNLTYNENNANMPPETRPKMVTVKHPESNKPKPTTKKIVKNIQADQDVIKALQRCRDEGIKLLDLSKSSITVLPTTVRECVHLTELYLYSNKIVQLPAEIGCLVNLRNLALNENSLTSLPESLRNCTQLKVLDLRHNKLAEIPPVIYQLRSLTTLYLRFNRITAVADDLRQLVNLTMLSLRENKIKELGSAIGSLVNLTTLDVSHNHLEHLPDDIGNCVNLNALDLQHNELLDIPDSIGNLKSLVRLGLRYNRLSCVPVSLKNCKSMDEFNVEGNGITLLPDGMLASLSALTTITLSRNQFTSYPTGGPAQFTNVYSINLEHNRIDKIPYGIFSRAKGLTKLNMKENMLTALPLDVGTWVNMVELNLATNALQKLPDDIMNLQNLEILILSNNMLKKIPNTIGNLRKLRILDLEENRIEVLPHEVGLLHELQRLILQTNQITMLPRSIGHLSNLTHLSVSENNLQFLPEEIGSLESLENLYINQNPGLEKLPFELALCQNLKYLNIDKCPLGTIPPEIQAGGPSLVLQWLKMHSPYRQM
;
A
#
# COMPACT_ATOMS: atom_id res chain seq x y z
N MET A 1 -4.54 -13.57 26.60
CA MET A 1 -5.27 -12.55 27.39
C MET A 1 -4.25 -11.84 28.27
N ASN A 2 -3.66 -10.78 27.77
CA ASN A 2 -2.87 -9.87 28.58
C ASN A 2 -3.35 -8.46 28.22
N LEU A 3 -3.98 -7.88 29.22
CA LEU A 3 -4.49 -6.51 29.21
C LEU A 3 -3.30 -5.54 29.29
N CYS A 4 -3.30 -4.52 28.44
CA CYS A 4 -2.48 -3.35 28.65
C CYS A 4 -2.83 -2.71 30.00
N SER A 5 -1.97 -2.90 31.00
CA SER A 5 -2.19 -2.42 32.36
C SER A 5 -1.91 -0.92 32.46
N SER A 6 -2.91 -0.16 32.86
CA SER A 6 -2.79 1.18 33.41
C SER A 6 -2.11 1.12 34.79
N ALA A 7 -0.93 1.69 34.92
CA ALA A 7 -0.29 1.89 36.23
C ALA A 7 -0.87 3.13 36.91
N GLY A 8 -1.56 2.92 38.02
CA GLY A 8 -2.01 3.94 38.94
C GLY A 8 -0.89 4.44 39.82
N ALA A 9 -0.75 5.74 39.92
CA ALA A 9 0.16 6.41 40.86
C ALA A 9 -0.44 6.45 42.25
N THR A 10 0.28 5.92 43.22
CA THR A 10 0.02 6.12 44.65
C THR A 10 0.76 7.36 45.13
N ALA A 11 0.01 8.27 45.71
CA ALA A 11 0.51 9.44 46.42
C ALA A 11 1.15 9.01 47.76
N SER A 12 2.26 9.62 48.10
CA SER A 12 2.73 9.74 49.48
C SER A 12 3.14 11.19 49.77
N THR A 13 2.42 11.72 50.72
CA THR A 13 2.59 13.03 51.38
C THR A 13 3.85 13.09 52.21
N THR A 14 4.61 14.18 52.13
CA THR A 14 5.32 14.78 53.27
C THR A 14 5.45 16.28 53.08
N SER A 15 5.08 17.00 54.14
CA SER A 15 5.05 18.42 54.42
C SER A 15 6.47 19.01 54.68
N LEU A 16 6.67 20.29 54.41
CA LEU A 16 7.08 21.34 55.36
C LEU A 16 7.62 22.62 54.65
N SER A 17 6.90 23.74 54.92
CA SER A 17 7.30 25.06 55.35
C SER A 17 8.46 25.79 54.61
N SER A 18 8.44 27.03 54.27
CA SER A 18 7.89 28.28 54.81
C SER A 18 8.61 29.45 54.11
N THR A 19 7.94 30.60 54.09
CA THR A 19 8.45 32.01 54.01
C THR A 19 8.93 32.50 52.64
N GLY A 20 8.57 33.63 52.10
CA GLY A 20 7.75 34.75 52.51
C GLY A 20 8.04 35.95 51.58
N HIS A 21 7.06 36.89 51.54
CA HIS A 21 7.14 38.28 51.07
C HIS A 21 7.34 38.52 49.55
N GLY A 22 6.64 39.38 48.88
CA GLY A 22 5.71 40.45 49.19
C GLY A 22 5.27 41.20 47.95
N GLU A 23 4.09 41.76 48.01
CA GLU A 23 3.60 43.04 47.47
C GLU A 23 3.72 43.29 45.95
N ASN A 24 2.78 43.86 45.24
CA ASN A 24 1.50 44.55 45.53
C ASN A 24 0.90 45.02 44.19
N ASN A 25 -0.43 45.27 44.22
CA ASN A 25 -1.21 46.16 43.35
C ASN A 25 -1.57 45.68 41.94
N GLY A 26 -2.77 45.70 41.52
CA GLY A 26 -4.01 46.27 41.97
C GLY A 26 -4.99 46.36 40.82
N SER A 27 -6.22 46.26 41.20
CA SER A 27 -7.46 46.79 40.63
C SER A 27 -8.30 45.90 39.71
N SER A 28 -9.34 45.39 40.36
CA SER A 28 -10.73 45.20 39.84
C SER A 28 -11.44 46.58 39.80
N PRO A 29 -12.73 46.77 39.43
CA PRO A 29 -13.86 45.83 39.41
C PRO A 29 -14.93 46.08 38.30
N SER A 30 -15.95 45.28 38.30
CA SER A 30 -17.42 45.47 38.33
C SER A 30 -18.13 44.45 37.45
N GLU A 31 -18.85 43.51 38.02
CA GLU A 31 -20.26 43.47 38.39
C GLU A 31 -21.24 43.99 37.33
N VAL A 32 -22.20 43.15 36.92
CA VAL A 32 -23.61 43.27 37.20
C VAL A 32 -24.40 42.00 36.83
N THR A 33 -25.10 41.49 37.84
CA THR A 33 -26.20 40.57 37.99
C THR A 33 -27.43 40.89 37.12
N HIS A 34 -28.25 39.89 36.78
CA HIS A 34 -29.65 39.71 37.14
C HIS A 34 -30.26 38.44 36.56
N CYS A 35 -30.70 37.67 37.36
CA CYS A 35 -31.82 36.88 37.86
C CYS A 35 -33.18 37.02 37.13
N PHE A 36 -33.94 35.96 37.35
CA PHE A 36 -35.38 35.64 37.32
C PHE A 36 -35.75 34.64 36.22
N GLY A 37 -36.38 33.50 36.49
CA GLY A 37 -37.19 33.02 37.60
C GLY A 37 -38.40 32.30 37.08
N GLY A 38 -38.65 31.15 37.70
CA GLY A 38 -39.98 30.69 38.00
C GLY A 38 -40.66 29.77 36.97
N GLY A 39 -40.93 28.62 37.33
CA GLY A 39 -41.93 27.98 38.09
C GLY A 39 -42.71 27.03 37.19
N GLY A 40 -43.05 25.86 37.49
CA GLY A 40 -43.65 25.24 38.56
C GLY A 40 -44.57 24.13 38.08
N GLY A 41 -44.56 23.03 38.79
CA GLY A 41 -45.68 22.19 39.13
C GLY A 41 -46.08 21.12 38.11
N GLY A 42 -46.30 19.91 38.43
CA GLY A 42 -46.49 19.17 39.63
C GLY A 42 -47.19 17.85 39.30
N SER A 43 -46.85 16.84 40.08
CA SER A 43 -47.70 15.73 40.54
C SER A 43 -48.30 14.79 39.47
N GLY A 44 -48.26 13.54 39.61
CA GLY A 44 -48.31 12.62 40.69
C GLY A 44 -48.68 11.25 40.21
N GLY A 45 -48.21 10.26 40.87
CA GLY A 45 -48.87 9.10 41.42
C GLY A 45 -49.09 7.95 40.43
N GLY A 46 -48.64 6.82 40.72
CA GLY A 46 -48.79 5.92 41.72
C GLY A 46 -49.06 4.52 41.23
N GLY A 47 -48.37 3.57 41.79
CA GLY A 47 -48.84 2.29 42.26
C GLY A 47 -48.90 1.18 41.21
N GLY A 48 -48.18 0.12 41.38
CA GLY A 48 -48.25 -0.87 42.34
C GLY A 48 -48.39 -2.26 41.76
N GLY A 49 -47.57 -3.17 42.17
CA GLY A 49 -47.88 -4.53 42.58
C GLY A 49 -47.91 -5.56 41.45
N GLY A 50 -47.08 -6.54 41.48
CA GLY A 50 -47.03 -7.64 42.33
C GLY A 50 -47.00 -8.95 41.58
N SER A 51 -45.90 -9.63 41.73
CA SER A 51 -45.67 -11.00 42.20
C SER A 51 -46.07 -12.23 41.38
N ARG A 52 -45.08 -13.08 41.32
CA ARG A 52 -45.07 -14.58 41.40
C ARG A 52 -45.67 -15.33 40.19
N GLY A 53 -45.06 -16.41 39.73
CA GLY A 53 -44.13 -17.35 40.18
C GLY A 53 -44.25 -18.63 39.35
N GLY A 54 -43.24 -19.46 39.45
CA GLY A 54 -43.28 -20.89 39.21
C GLY A 54 -43.22 -21.33 37.77
N GLY A 55 -42.31 -22.13 37.33
CA GLY A 55 -41.68 -23.27 37.87
C GLY A 55 -41.73 -24.40 36.89
N GLY A 56 -40.63 -25.16 36.74
CA GLY A 56 -40.57 -26.49 36.13
C GLY A 56 -40.46 -26.49 34.62
N GLY A 57 -39.55 -27.21 34.03
CA GLY A 57 -38.70 -28.31 34.34
C GLY A 57 -38.43 -29.16 33.11
N CYS A 58 -37.23 -29.60 32.97
CA CYS A 58 -36.75 -30.85 32.36
C CYS A 58 -37.11 -31.23 30.93
N GLY A 59 -36.08 -31.68 30.24
CA GLY A 59 -36.16 -32.75 29.24
C GLY A 59 -35.40 -32.41 27.97
N THR A 60 -34.13 -32.71 27.88
CA THR A 60 -33.41 -33.84 27.26
C THR A 60 -33.66 -34.05 25.76
N ASP A 61 -32.53 -34.10 25.14
CA ASP A 61 -32.08 -35.05 24.12
C ASP A 61 -32.16 -34.68 22.63
N THR A 62 -30.95 -34.62 22.12
CA THR A 62 -30.33 -35.45 21.05
C THR A 62 -30.55 -35.08 19.61
N THR A 63 -29.43 -34.99 19.00
CA THR A 63 -28.89 -35.64 17.78
C THR A 63 -28.56 -34.70 16.64
N ALA A 64 -27.25 -34.63 16.39
CA ALA A 64 -26.66 -34.34 15.10
C ALA A 64 -26.97 -35.49 14.09
N PRO A 65 -26.79 -35.24 12.82
CA PRO A 65 -26.01 -36.22 12.06
C PRO A 65 -24.92 -35.62 11.20
N THR A 66 -23.75 -36.19 11.42
CA THR A 66 -22.66 -36.35 10.47
C THR A 66 -23.07 -37.09 9.20
N LEU A 67 -22.59 -36.63 8.06
CA LEU A 67 -22.40 -37.52 6.91
C LEU A 67 -21.05 -37.21 6.22
N ARG A 68 -20.15 -38.17 6.41
CA ARG A 68 -19.03 -38.46 5.52
C ARG A 68 -19.58 -39.04 4.21
N ASN A 69 -18.93 -38.72 3.08
CA ASN A 69 -18.55 -39.80 2.17
C ASN A 69 -17.36 -39.41 1.27
N ARG A 70 -16.40 -40.32 1.30
CA ARG A 70 -15.32 -40.52 0.35
C ARG A 70 -15.83 -40.99 -1.00
N SER A 71 -15.14 -40.61 -2.07
CA SER A 71 -14.70 -41.58 -3.08
C SER A 71 -13.57 -41.02 -3.94
N THR A 72 -12.49 -41.73 -3.92
CA THR A 72 -11.35 -41.73 -4.84
C THR A 72 -11.77 -42.27 -6.20
N VAL A 73 -11.20 -41.75 -7.29
CA VAL A 73 -10.70 -42.58 -8.44
C VAL A 73 -9.71 -41.74 -9.26
N ASN A 74 -8.62 -42.41 -9.63
CA ASN A 74 -7.49 -42.02 -10.49
C ASN A 74 -7.87 -41.83 -11.96
N GLY A 75 -7.02 -41.05 -12.67
CA GLY A 75 -6.96 -41.15 -14.12
C GLY A 75 -6.14 -40.08 -14.78
N ALA A 76 -5.04 -40.49 -15.32
CA ALA A 76 -3.94 -39.83 -15.99
C ALA A 76 -4.24 -38.93 -17.19
N GLY A 77 -3.34 -37.98 -17.40
CA GLY A 77 -2.73 -37.68 -18.70
C GLY A 77 -3.23 -36.47 -19.48
N GLY A 78 -2.33 -35.53 -19.76
CA GLY A 78 -2.47 -34.62 -20.88
C GLY A 78 -1.94 -33.21 -20.65
N ASN A 79 -0.68 -32.99 -21.02
CA ASN A 79 -0.07 -31.66 -21.20
C ASN A 79 -0.89 -30.77 -22.14
N THR A 80 -1.07 -29.51 -21.79
CA THR A 80 -0.73 -28.38 -22.69
C THR A 80 -0.70 -27.06 -21.90
N THR A 81 0.36 -26.35 -22.15
CA THR A 81 0.78 -25.00 -21.82
C THR A 81 -0.25 -23.91 -22.11
N SER A 82 -0.45 -22.96 -21.22
CA SER A 82 -0.11 -21.55 -21.47
C SER A 82 -0.31 -20.70 -20.22
N SER A 83 0.80 -20.13 -19.85
CA SER A 83 0.96 -19.08 -18.85
C SER A 83 0.39 -17.75 -19.33
N ASN A 84 -0.36 -17.05 -18.52
CA ASN A 84 -0.39 -15.59 -18.53
C ASN A 84 -0.53 -15.09 -17.08
N GLY A 85 0.63 -14.84 -16.49
CA GLY A 85 0.75 -14.10 -15.25
C GLY A 85 0.65 -12.61 -15.53
N HIS A 86 -0.29 -11.96 -14.91
CA HIS A 86 -0.28 -10.49 -14.85
C HIS A 86 0.69 -10.04 -13.77
N ASN A 87 1.86 -9.57 -14.22
CA ASN A 87 2.80 -8.80 -13.42
C ASN A 87 2.21 -7.41 -13.17
N LEU A 88 1.84 -7.16 -11.92
CA LEU A 88 1.65 -5.82 -11.41
C LEU A 88 3.04 -5.22 -11.12
N THR A 89 3.49 -4.35 -11.99
CA THR A 89 4.68 -3.52 -11.80
C THR A 89 4.41 -2.48 -10.73
N TYR A 90 5.11 -2.59 -9.62
CA TYR A 90 5.23 -1.50 -8.64
C TYR A 90 6.17 -0.43 -9.20
N ASN A 91 5.64 0.76 -9.37
CA ASN A 91 6.37 1.96 -9.73
C ASN A 91 7.21 2.45 -8.53
N GLU A 92 8.52 2.25 -8.59
CA GLU A 92 9.48 2.94 -7.72
C GLU A 92 9.79 4.32 -8.33
N ASN A 93 9.03 5.33 -7.95
CA ASN A 93 9.42 6.73 -8.19
C ASN A 93 10.02 7.32 -6.92
N ASN A 94 11.33 7.32 -6.85
CA ASN A 94 12.11 8.25 -6.04
C ASN A 94 13.23 8.80 -6.91
N ALA A 95 12.94 9.91 -7.58
CA ALA A 95 13.91 10.72 -8.30
C ALA A 95 13.70 12.17 -7.90
N ASN A 96 14.51 12.66 -6.95
CA ASN A 96 14.83 14.08 -6.82
C ASN A 96 16.19 14.22 -6.13
N MET A 97 17.24 14.29 -6.95
CA MET A 97 18.50 14.95 -6.64
C MET A 97 18.99 15.71 -7.88
N PRO A 98 19.49 16.94 -7.73
CA PRO A 98 19.84 17.81 -8.85
C PRO A 98 21.13 17.35 -9.57
N PRO A 99 21.33 17.73 -10.84
CA PRO A 99 22.43 17.25 -11.65
C PRO A 99 23.66 18.13 -11.48
N GLU A 100 24.68 17.60 -10.84
CA GLU A 100 26.04 18.18 -10.94
C GLU A 100 27.08 17.10 -11.25
N THR A 101 27.72 17.31 -12.42
CA THR A 101 29.01 16.80 -12.89
C THR A 101 29.28 15.29 -12.78
N ARG A 102 28.88 14.55 -13.81
CA ARG A 102 29.37 13.19 -14.10
C ARG A 102 30.72 13.23 -14.79
N PRO A 103 31.73 12.51 -14.32
CA PRO A 103 32.93 12.22 -15.14
C PRO A 103 32.55 11.23 -16.24
N LYS A 104 33.11 11.43 -17.42
CA LYS A 104 32.84 10.64 -18.63
C LYS A 104 33.14 9.16 -18.42
N MET A 105 32.10 8.31 -18.54
CA MET A 105 32.22 6.85 -18.58
C MET A 105 32.59 6.39 -20.00
N VAL A 106 33.60 5.57 -20.11
CA VAL A 106 33.92 4.81 -21.34
C VAL A 106 33.15 3.50 -21.26
N THR A 107 32.11 3.38 -22.07
CA THR A 107 31.30 2.15 -22.19
C THR A 107 31.84 1.30 -23.34
N VAL A 108 32.22 0.06 -23.06
CA VAL A 108 32.55 -0.92 -24.08
C VAL A 108 31.24 -1.59 -24.53
N LYS A 109 30.87 -1.37 -25.81
CA LYS A 109 29.71 -2.05 -26.45
C LYS A 109 30.11 -3.42 -26.95
N HIS A 110 29.36 -4.46 -26.59
CA HIS A 110 29.47 -5.80 -27.17
C HIS A 110 28.44 -6.02 -28.28
N PRO A 111 28.75 -6.66 -29.40
CA PRO A 111 27.81 -7.01 -30.45
C PRO A 111 27.07 -8.32 -30.15
N GLU A 112 25.76 -8.34 -30.45
CA GLU A 112 24.92 -9.54 -30.42
C GLU A 112 25.31 -10.54 -31.53
N SER A 113 25.35 -11.82 -31.21
CA SER A 113 25.25 -12.90 -32.22
C SER A 113 24.84 -14.26 -31.61
N ASN A 114 23.98 -14.92 -32.36
CA ASN A 114 23.36 -16.24 -32.33
C ASN A 114 24.01 -17.38 -31.56
N LYS A 115 23.17 -18.21 -30.89
CA LYS A 115 23.51 -19.43 -30.14
C LYS A 115 23.97 -20.60 -31.05
N PRO A 116 24.96 -21.41 -30.58
CA PRO A 116 24.73 -22.83 -30.35
C PRO A 116 25.47 -23.45 -29.12
N LYS A 117 25.17 -24.70 -28.84
CA LYS A 117 25.29 -25.61 -27.70
C LYS A 117 26.59 -25.64 -26.85
N PRO A 118 26.48 -26.06 -25.55
CA PRO A 118 27.38 -25.61 -24.51
C PRO A 118 28.18 -26.76 -23.87
N THR A 119 29.50 -26.73 -23.93
CA THR A 119 30.36 -27.23 -22.85
C THR A 119 31.79 -26.66 -22.92
N THR A 120 32.31 -26.43 -24.07
CA THR A 120 33.67 -25.84 -24.27
C THR A 120 33.68 -24.30 -24.15
N LYS A 121 32.57 -23.61 -24.44
CA LYS A 121 32.49 -22.14 -24.43
C LYS A 121 32.48 -21.50 -23.02
N LYS A 122 32.15 -22.26 -21.96
CA LYS A 122 32.18 -21.73 -20.59
C LYS A 122 33.59 -21.54 -20.04
N ILE A 123 34.48 -22.47 -20.34
CA ILE A 123 35.89 -22.43 -19.90
C ILE A 123 36.63 -21.29 -20.60
N VAL A 124 36.45 -21.16 -21.90
CA VAL A 124 37.12 -20.11 -22.72
C VAL A 124 36.64 -18.69 -22.32
N LYS A 125 35.34 -18.50 -22.01
CA LYS A 125 34.84 -17.21 -21.54
C LYS A 125 35.39 -16.80 -20.17
N ASN A 126 35.60 -17.75 -19.26
CA ASN A 126 36.19 -17.43 -17.95
C ASN A 126 37.68 -17.04 -18.08
N ILE A 127 38.46 -17.73 -18.90
CA ILE A 127 39.89 -17.43 -19.12
C ILE A 127 40.05 -16.02 -19.72
N GLN A 128 39.19 -15.63 -20.65
CA GLN A 128 39.22 -14.28 -21.24
C GLN A 128 38.86 -13.20 -20.22
N ALA A 129 37.83 -13.45 -19.41
CA ALA A 129 37.39 -12.52 -18.35
C ALA A 129 38.51 -12.33 -17.30
N ASP A 130 39.18 -13.40 -16.89
CA ASP A 130 40.26 -13.31 -15.90
C ASP A 130 41.48 -12.52 -16.45
N GLN A 131 41.83 -12.69 -17.75
CA GLN A 131 42.90 -11.91 -18.40
C GLN A 131 42.51 -10.42 -18.51
N ASP A 132 41.29 -10.09 -18.82
CA ASP A 132 40.81 -8.71 -18.92
C ASP A 132 40.81 -8.02 -17.57
N VAL A 133 40.49 -8.74 -16.48
CA VAL A 133 40.58 -8.24 -15.11
C VAL A 133 42.03 -7.94 -14.70
N ILE A 134 42.98 -8.84 -15.03
CA ILE A 134 44.39 -8.63 -14.75
C ILE A 134 44.91 -7.38 -15.47
N LYS A 135 44.57 -7.20 -16.77
CA LYS A 135 44.93 -5.98 -17.52
C LYS A 135 44.33 -4.71 -16.89
N ALA A 136 43.07 -4.78 -16.46
CA ALA A 136 42.43 -3.66 -15.82
C ALA A 136 43.11 -3.27 -14.50
N LEU A 137 43.53 -4.26 -13.69
CA LEU A 137 44.28 -4.03 -12.46
C LEU A 137 45.66 -3.43 -12.74
N GLN A 138 46.38 -3.94 -13.75
CA GLN A 138 47.68 -3.39 -14.19
C GLN A 138 47.52 -1.93 -14.61
N ARG A 139 46.56 -1.65 -15.47
CA ARG A 139 46.26 -0.27 -15.89
C ARG A 139 45.90 0.61 -14.71
N CYS A 140 45.06 0.12 -13.78
CA CYS A 140 44.68 0.84 -12.55
C CYS A 140 45.92 1.24 -11.73
N ARG A 141 46.88 0.31 -11.56
CA ARG A 141 48.14 0.57 -10.87
C ARG A 141 48.98 1.62 -11.60
N ASP A 142 49.19 1.42 -12.92
CA ASP A 142 50.12 2.22 -13.73
C ASP A 142 49.63 3.66 -13.93
N GLU A 143 48.32 3.85 -14.08
CA GLU A 143 47.69 5.17 -14.28
C GLU A 143 47.23 5.84 -12.97
N GLY A 144 47.35 5.21 -11.82
CA GLY A 144 46.92 5.76 -10.54
C GLY A 144 45.38 5.98 -10.45
N ILE A 145 44.58 5.12 -11.08
CA ILE A 145 43.12 5.23 -11.17
C ILE A 145 42.51 5.08 -9.77
N LYS A 146 41.63 6.02 -9.36
CA LYS A 146 40.96 6.00 -8.06
C LYS A 146 39.65 5.23 -8.02
N LEU A 147 38.99 5.06 -9.16
CA LEU A 147 37.74 4.31 -9.31
C LEU A 147 37.95 3.19 -10.31
N LEU A 148 37.81 1.93 -9.88
CA LEU A 148 37.87 0.75 -10.74
C LEU A 148 36.51 0.06 -10.77
N ASP A 149 35.93 -0.02 -11.98
CA ASP A 149 34.67 -0.72 -12.21
C ASP A 149 34.93 -2.04 -12.97
N LEU A 150 34.78 -3.14 -12.25
CA LEU A 150 34.86 -4.52 -12.74
C LEU A 150 33.49 -5.22 -12.62
N SER A 151 32.41 -4.47 -12.58
CA SER A 151 31.06 -5.03 -12.49
C SER A 151 30.68 -5.80 -13.77
N LYS A 152 29.75 -6.76 -13.63
CA LYS A 152 29.15 -7.54 -14.74
C LYS A 152 30.18 -8.26 -15.64
N SER A 153 31.36 -8.57 -15.11
CA SER A 153 32.47 -9.15 -15.85
C SER A 153 32.59 -10.67 -15.73
N SER A 154 31.59 -11.33 -15.10
CA SER A 154 31.58 -12.78 -14.83
C SER A 154 32.77 -13.28 -14.00
N ILE A 155 33.39 -12.43 -13.19
CA ILE A 155 34.56 -12.74 -12.35
C ILE A 155 34.16 -13.79 -11.30
N THR A 156 34.97 -14.79 -11.12
CA THR A 156 34.82 -15.82 -10.09
C THR A 156 35.81 -15.62 -8.93
N VAL A 157 36.99 -15.10 -9.22
CA VAL A 157 38.05 -14.81 -8.24
C VAL A 157 38.68 -13.46 -8.55
N LEU A 158 38.81 -12.61 -7.56
CA LEU A 158 39.58 -11.36 -7.70
C LEU A 158 41.05 -11.67 -7.54
N PRO A 159 41.92 -11.30 -8.52
CA PRO A 159 43.36 -11.58 -8.46
C PRO A 159 44.07 -10.90 -7.29
N THR A 160 45.08 -11.55 -6.70
CA THR A 160 45.87 -11.02 -5.58
C THR A 160 46.67 -9.76 -5.95
N THR A 161 46.89 -9.51 -7.28
CA THR A 161 47.48 -8.27 -7.80
C THR A 161 46.68 -7.02 -7.47
N VAL A 162 45.45 -7.16 -7.00
CA VAL A 162 44.65 -6.03 -6.49
C VAL A 162 45.39 -5.24 -5.39
N ARG A 163 46.27 -5.88 -4.61
CA ARG A 163 47.13 -5.23 -3.61
C ARG A 163 47.97 -4.09 -4.15
N GLU A 164 48.26 -4.07 -5.44
CA GLU A 164 49.09 -3.04 -6.06
C GLU A 164 48.33 -1.75 -6.34
N CYS A 165 46.99 -1.79 -6.26
CA CYS A 165 46.09 -0.66 -6.51
C CYS A 165 45.80 0.16 -5.22
N VAL A 166 46.79 0.47 -4.41
CA VAL A 166 46.65 1.10 -3.07
C VAL A 166 46.01 2.48 -3.08
N HIS A 167 45.99 3.16 -4.21
CA HIS A 167 45.38 4.46 -4.41
C HIS A 167 43.88 4.43 -4.71
N LEU A 168 43.30 3.22 -4.86
CA LEU A 168 41.86 3.09 -5.07
C LEU A 168 41.05 3.67 -3.90
N THR A 169 40.05 4.47 -4.26
CA THR A 169 39.03 4.97 -3.35
C THR A 169 37.67 4.30 -3.57
N GLU A 170 37.42 3.79 -4.77
CA GLU A 170 36.17 3.14 -5.16
C GLU A 170 36.45 1.87 -5.96
N LEU A 171 35.84 0.76 -5.57
CA LEU A 171 35.95 -0.53 -6.25
C LEU A 171 34.56 -1.14 -6.42
N TYR A 172 34.17 -1.35 -7.68
CA TYR A 172 32.89 -1.92 -8.04
C TYR A 172 33.07 -3.33 -8.63
N LEU A 173 32.54 -4.33 -7.93
CA LEU A 173 32.62 -5.76 -8.27
C LEU A 173 31.22 -6.39 -8.35
N TYR A 174 30.16 -5.58 -8.44
CA TYR A 174 28.79 -6.07 -8.39
C TYR A 174 28.42 -6.89 -9.64
N SER A 175 27.39 -7.74 -9.52
CA SER A 175 26.88 -8.61 -10.59
C SER A 175 27.98 -9.51 -11.19
N ASN A 176 28.76 -10.16 -10.31
CA ASN A 176 29.78 -11.15 -10.68
C ASN A 176 29.45 -12.54 -10.07
N LYS A 177 30.42 -13.43 -9.97
CA LYS A 177 30.28 -14.78 -9.40
C LYS A 177 31.29 -15.04 -8.28
N ILE A 178 31.72 -13.97 -7.60
CA ILE A 178 32.76 -14.03 -6.58
C ILE A 178 32.19 -14.78 -5.35
N VAL A 179 32.94 -15.79 -4.92
CA VAL A 179 32.60 -16.59 -3.73
C VAL A 179 33.39 -16.12 -2.50
N GLN A 180 34.63 -15.68 -2.72
CA GLN A 180 35.55 -15.20 -1.68
C GLN A 180 36.38 -14.05 -2.23
N LEU A 181 36.74 -13.11 -1.35
CA LEU A 181 37.72 -12.07 -1.65
C LEU A 181 39.11 -12.51 -1.17
N PRO A 182 40.18 -12.15 -1.91
CA PRO A 182 41.55 -12.43 -1.47
C PRO A 182 41.91 -11.54 -0.24
N ALA A 183 42.83 -12.02 0.59
CA ALA A 183 43.31 -11.25 1.75
C ALA A 183 43.94 -9.91 1.35
N GLU A 184 44.46 -9.82 0.14
CA GLU A 184 45.09 -8.65 -0.45
C GLU A 184 44.14 -7.46 -0.61
N ILE A 185 42.82 -7.66 -0.50
CA ILE A 185 41.84 -6.55 -0.46
C ILE A 185 42.15 -5.58 0.70
N GLY A 186 42.71 -6.08 1.80
CA GLY A 186 43.12 -5.28 2.94
C GLY A 186 44.30 -4.33 2.68
N CYS A 187 44.97 -4.42 1.54
CA CYS A 187 45.99 -3.47 1.12
C CYS A 187 45.41 -2.14 0.58
N LEU A 188 44.10 -2.13 0.28
CA LEU A 188 43.41 -0.95 -0.25
C LEU A 188 43.00 0.02 0.87
N VAL A 189 43.97 0.55 1.60
CA VAL A 189 43.77 1.38 2.82
C VAL A 189 43.02 2.69 2.56
N ASN A 190 43.01 3.18 1.33
CA ASN A 190 42.31 4.39 0.90
C ASN A 190 40.88 4.14 0.42
N LEU A 191 40.44 2.88 0.40
CA LEU A 191 39.13 2.52 -0.11
C LEU A 191 38.00 3.13 0.75
N ARG A 192 37.07 3.81 0.07
CA ARG A 192 35.90 4.46 0.67
C ARG A 192 34.59 3.79 0.27
N ASN A 193 34.51 3.31 -0.96
CA ASN A 193 33.31 2.65 -1.50
C ASN A 193 33.69 1.27 -2.04
N LEU A 194 33.02 0.23 -1.54
CA LEU A 194 33.18 -1.15 -2.00
C LEU A 194 31.80 -1.74 -2.32
N ALA A 195 31.55 -1.99 -3.61
CA ALA A 195 30.31 -2.60 -4.08
C ALA A 195 30.54 -4.05 -4.48
N LEU A 196 29.96 -4.97 -3.73
CA LEU A 196 30.06 -6.43 -3.88
C LEU A 196 28.68 -7.09 -4.07
N ASN A 197 27.65 -6.29 -4.32
CA ASN A 197 26.28 -6.80 -4.46
C ASN A 197 26.15 -7.75 -5.68
N GLU A 198 25.14 -8.65 -5.61
CA GLU A 198 24.89 -9.64 -6.65
C GLU A 198 26.11 -10.54 -6.92
N ASN A 199 26.64 -11.15 -5.87
CA ASN A 199 27.72 -12.13 -5.92
C ASN A 199 27.30 -13.43 -5.17
N SER A 200 28.26 -14.26 -4.79
CA SER A 200 28.02 -15.50 -4.04
C SER A 200 28.83 -15.56 -2.74
N LEU A 201 29.14 -14.40 -2.16
CA LEU A 201 29.95 -14.30 -0.96
C LEU A 201 29.26 -14.96 0.24
N THR A 202 30.03 -15.76 1.00
CA THR A 202 29.61 -16.37 2.25
C THR A 202 30.35 -15.79 3.46
N SER A 203 31.48 -15.13 3.23
CA SER A 203 32.31 -14.48 4.27
C SER A 203 33.15 -13.35 3.66
N LEU A 204 33.84 -12.61 4.50
CA LEU A 204 34.82 -11.59 4.11
C LEU A 204 36.16 -11.87 4.83
N PRO A 205 37.31 -11.55 4.19
CA PRO A 205 38.61 -11.75 4.81
C PRO A 205 38.87 -10.79 5.95
N GLU A 206 39.52 -11.25 7.01
CA GLU A 206 39.85 -10.43 8.20
C GLU A 206 40.73 -9.20 7.85
N SER A 207 41.53 -9.29 6.81
CA SER A 207 42.36 -8.18 6.35
C SER A 207 41.55 -6.94 5.91
N LEU A 208 40.25 -7.10 5.59
CA LEU A 208 39.38 -5.98 5.22
C LEU A 208 39.32 -4.91 6.32
N ARG A 209 39.58 -5.27 7.60
CA ARG A 209 39.69 -4.32 8.71
C ARG A 209 40.70 -3.20 8.49
N ASN A 210 41.71 -3.44 7.61
CA ASN A 210 42.74 -2.43 7.30
C ASN A 210 42.19 -1.32 6.39
N CYS A 211 41.05 -1.50 5.74
CA CYS A 211 40.37 -0.47 4.95
C CYS A 211 39.66 0.53 5.89
N THR A 212 40.42 1.21 6.75
CA THR A 212 39.90 2.06 7.82
C THR A 212 39.13 3.28 7.33
N GLN A 213 39.24 3.65 6.07
CA GLN A 213 38.50 4.76 5.45
C GLN A 213 37.19 4.34 4.78
N LEU A 214 36.81 3.05 4.84
CA LEU A 214 35.63 2.52 4.14
C LEU A 214 34.37 3.14 4.75
N LYS A 215 33.60 3.84 3.90
CA LYS A 215 32.35 4.53 4.26
C LYS A 215 31.11 3.81 3.77
N VAL A 216 31.17 3.23 2.58
CA VAL A 216 30.05 2.54 1.96
C VAL A 216 30.45 1.11 1.61
N LEU A 217 29.70 0.15 2.15
CA LEU A 217 29.87 -1.28 1.86
C LEU A 217 28.52 -1.85 1.39
N ASP A 218 28.50 -2.32 0.14
CA ASP A 218 27.34 -2.92 -0.45
C ASP A 218 27.52 -4.44 -0.65
N LEU A 219 26.81 -5.22 0.15
CA LEU A 219 26.82 -6.69 0.15
C LEU A 219 25.47 -7.29 -0.22
N ARG A 220 24.59 -6.51 -0.82
CA ARG A 220 23.24 -6.98 -1.22
C ARG A 220 23.31 -8.19 -2.14
N HIS A 221 22.30 -9.06 -2.07
CA HIS A 221 22.19 -10.25 -2.93
C HIS A 221 23.45 -11.12 -2.89
N ASN A 222 23.84 -11.56 -1.67
CA ASN A 222 24.90 -12.51 -1.43
C ASN A 222 24.37 -13.74 -0.65
N LYS A 223 25.26 -14.53 -0.05
CA LYS A 223 24.91 -15.76 0.68
C LYS A 223 25.38 -15.73 2.13
N LEU A 224 25.53 -14.55 2.72
CA LEU A 224 25.98 -14.36 4.09
C LEU A 224 24.95 -14.95 5.07
N ALA A 225 25.39 -15.89 5.94
CA ALA A 225 24.55 -16.46 7.00
C ALA A 225 24.57 -15.63 8.29
N GLU A 226 25.59 -14.80 8.45
CA GLU A 226 25.80 -13.85 9.53
C GLU A 226 26.44 -12.56 9.00
N ILE A 227 26.47 -11.52 9.79
CA ILE A 227 27.28 -10.32 9.47
C ILE A 227 28.74 -10.69 9.78
N PRO A 228 29.64 -10.72 8.75
CA PRO A 228 31.02 -11.07 8.98
C PRO A 228 31.66 -10.22 10.08
N PRO A 229 32.34 -10.82 11.11
CA PRO A 229 32.86 -10.08 12.26
C PRO A 229 33.79 -8.92 11.91
N VAL A 230 34.51 -9.03 10.80
CA VAL A 230 35.40 -7.97 10.29
C VAL A 230 34.66 -6.66 10.00
N ILE A 231 33.37 -6.73 9.65
CA ILE A 231 32.57 -5.53 9.37
C ILE A 231 32.45 -4.64 10.61
N TYR A 232 32.31 -5.22 11.78
CA TYR A 232 32.19 -4.46 13.03
C TYR A 232 33.44 -3.66 13.38
N GLN A 233 34.58 -4.00 12.77
CA GLN A 233 35.85 -3.28 12.96
C GLN A 233 35.99 -2.06 12.01
N LEU A 234 35.11 -1.93 11.01
CA LEU A 234 35.10 -0.84 10.04
C LEU A 234 34.36 0.40 10.58
N ARG A 235 34.92 1.01 11.60
CA ARG A 235 34.29 2.10 12.37
C ARG A 235 33.97 3.36 11.56
N SER A 236 34.53 3.52 10.36
CA SER A 236 34.26 4.65 9.45
C SER A 236 33.02 4.43 8.57
N LEU A 237 32.39 3.26 8.63
CA LEU A 237 31.19 2.99 7.87
C LEU A 237 30.06 3.95 8.23
N THR A 238 29.50 4.55 7.19
CA THR A 238 28.29 5.38 7.25
C THR A 238 27.11 4.68 6.61
N THR A 239 27.37 3.79 5.65
CA THR A 239 26.32 3.09 4.89
C THR A 239 26.67 1.62 4.76
N LEU A 240 25.76 0.74 5.19
CA LEU A 240 25.91 -0.71 5.12
C LEU A 240 24.65 -1.35 4.53
N TYR A 241 24.79 -1.95 3.36
CA TYR A 241 23.71 -2.68 2.68
C TYR A 241 23.95 -4.18 2.76
N LEU A 242 23.04 -4.89 3.43
CA LEU A 242 23.06 -6.34 3.63
C LEU A 242 21.77 -7.04 3.15
N ARG A 243 20.89 -6.33 2.44
CA ARG A 243 19.60 -6.89 2.01
C ARG A 243 19.79 -8.09 1.08
N PHE A 244 18.80 -9.00 1.08
CA PHE A 244 18.83 -10.24 0.29
C PHE A 244 20.05 -11.12 0.60
N ASN A 245 20.23 -11.45 1.89
CA ASN A 245 21.19 -12.43 2.37
C ASN A 245 20.47 -13.54 3.17
N ARG A 246 21.17 -14.20 4.07
CA ARG A 246 20.62 -15.29 4.90
C ARG A 246 20.90 -15.08 6.39
N ILE A 247 21.12 -13.82 6.78
CA ILE A 247 21.53 -13.43 8.14
C ILE A 247 20.41 -13.79 9.12
N THR A 248 20.78 -14.47 10.20
CA THR A 248 19.82 -14.94 11.21
C THR A 248 19.86 -14.14 12.51
N ALA A 249 20.97 -13.47 12.80
CA ALA A 249 21.16 -12.70 14.02
C ALA A 249 22.09 -11.51 13.77
N VAL A 250 22.00 -10.51 14.64
CA VAL A 250 22.89 -9.34 14.68
C VAL A 250 23.66 -9.41 16.00
N ALA A 251 25.00 -9.42 15.91
CA ALA A 251 25.85 -9.52 17.08
C ALA A 251 25.93 -8.17 17.84
N ASP A 252 26.24 -8.25 19.13
CA ASP A 252 26.42 -7.09 20.01
C ASP A 252 27.56 -6.16 19.57
N ASP A 253 28.48 -6.68 18.77
CA ASP A 253 29.56 -5.90 18.17
C ASP A 253 29.07 -4.80 17.22
N LEU A 254 27.80 -4.84 16.79
CA LEU A 254 27.15 -3.76 16.05
C LEU A 254 27.35 -2.39 16.70
N ARG A 255 27.44 -2.35 18.05
CA ARG A 255 27.71 -1.12 18.82
C ARG A 255 28.97 -0.37 18.42
N GLN A 256 29.91 -1.03 17.72
CA GLN A 256 31.15 -0.39 17.28
C GLN A 256 30.96 0.50 16.05
N LEU A 257 29.87 0.34 15.30
CA LEU A 257 29.60 1.07 14.05
C LEU A 257 28.86 2.40 14.31
N VAL A 258 29.35 3.19 15.25
CA VAL A 258 28.70 4.44 15.75
C VAL A 258 28.48 5.52 14.68
N ASN A 259 29.19 5.45 13.54
CA ASN A 259 29.09 6.40 12.45
C ASN A 259 28.03 6.00 11.39
N LEU A 260 27.36 4.85 11.55
CA LEU A 260 26.32 4.43 10.62
C LEU A 260 25.17 5.44 10.61
N THR A 261 24.81 5.86 9.40
CA THR A 261 23.62 6.66 9.10
C THR A 261 22.56 5.85 8.37
N MET A 262 22.98 4.82 7.64
CA MET A 262 22.10 3.93 6.86
C MET A 262 22.47 2.46 7.11
N LEU A 263 21.51 1.67 7.58
CA LEU A 263 21.62 0.22 7.72
C LEU A 263 20.42 -0.45 7.07
N SER A 264 20.67 -1.29 6.05
CA SER A 264 19.62 -2.10 5.44
C SER A 264 19.92 -3.59 5.62
N LEU A 265 19.04 -4.26 6.35
CA LEU A 265 19.03 -5.69 6.64
C LEU A 265 17.81 -6.40 6.03
N ARG A 266 17.10 -5.72 5.11
CA ARG A 266 15.89 -6.22 4.46
C ARG A 266 16.10 -7.59 3.82
N GLU A 267 15.05 -8.42 3.76
CA GLU A 267 15.08 -9.73 3.11
C GLU A 267 16.21 -10.62 3.64
N ASN A 268 16.17 -10.85 4.96
CA ASN A 268 17.05 -11.76 5.68
C ASN A 268 16.21 -12.75 6.53
N LYS A 269 16.77 -13.34 7.56
CA LYS A 269 16.11 -14.30 8.47
C LYS A 269 16.27 -13.92 9.93
N ILE A 270 16.38 -12.62 10.21
CA ILE A 270 16.66 -12.09 11.55
C ILE A 270 15.41 -12.26 12.41
N LYS A 271 15.58 -12.85 13.60
CA LYS A 271 14.50 -13.05 14.56
C LYS A 271 14.48 -12.01 15.67
N GLU A 272 15.63 -11.41 15.97
CA GLU A 272 15.75 -10.38 17.00
C GLU A 272 16.84 -9.38 16.64
N LEU A 273 16.64 -8.14 17.09
CA LEU A 273 17.66 -7.11 17.13
C LEU A 273 18.09 -6.94 18.57
N GLY A 274 19.39 -7.10 18.85
CA GLY A 274 19.91 -6.91 20.20
C GLY A 274 19.92 -5.44 20.62
N SER A 275 20.18 -5.17 21.91
CA SER A 275 20.29 -3.84 22.51
C SER A 275 21.38 -2.97 21.85
N ALA A 276 22.37 -3.59 21.20
CA ALA A 276 23.45 -2.93 20.48
C ALA A 276 22.97 -1.93 19.41
N ILE A 277 21.74 -2.10 18.88
CA ILE A 277 21.15 -1.15 17.92
C ILE A 277 21.06 0.25 18.50
N GLY A 278 20.78 0.39 19.79
CA GLY A 278 20.67 1.69 20.49
C GLY A 278 21.98 2.48 20.57
N SER A 279 23.11 1.85 20.26
CA SER A 279 24.41 2.55 20.18
C SER A 279 24.60 3.32 18.88
N LEU A 280 23.74 3.07 17.86
CA LEU A 280 23.82 3.72 16.55
C LEU A 280 23.09 5.06 16.56
N VAL A 281 23.53 5.98 17.41
CA VAL A 281 22.86 7.28 17.63
C VAL A 281 22.81 8.18 16.38
N ASN A 282 23.68 7.95 15.40
CA ASN A 282 23.72 8.68 14.14
C ASN A 282 22.83 8.07 13.04
N LEU A 283 22.16 6.95 13.34
CA LEU A 283 21.35 6.25 12.35
C LEU A 283 20.13 7.10 11.96
N THR A 284 20.00 7.36 10.66
CA THR A 284 18.87 8.09 10.07
C THR A 284 17.89 7.17 9.37
N THR A 285 18.38 6.04 8.87
CA THR A 285 17.56 5.06 8.15
C THR A 285 17.91 3.65 8.60
N LEU A 286 16.89 2.93 9.07
CA LEU A 286 16.97 1.51 9.40
C LEU A 286 15.88 0.76 8.63
N ASP A 287 16.30 -0.17 7.77
CA ASP A 287 15.41 -1.07 7.06
C ASP A 287 15.70 -2.51 7.48
N VAL A 288 14.79 -3.09 8.25
CA VAL A 288 14.80 -4.50 8.68
C VAL A 288 13.54 -5.23 8.20
N SER A 289 12.91 -4.71 7.17
CA SER A 289 11.71 -5.29 6.58
C SER A 289 11.97 -6.70 6.00
N HIS A 290 10.91 -7.50 5.89
CA HIS A 290 10.98 -8.87 5.38
C HIS A 290 11.99 -9.74 6.15
N ASN A 291 11.81 -9.81 7.47
CA ASN A 291 12.55 -10.67 8.39
C ASN A 291 11.55 -11.47 9.26
N HIS A 292 12.00 -11.99 10.40
CA HIS A 292 11.18 -12.77 11.35
C HIS A 292 11.20 -12.15 12.75
N LEU A 293 11.26 -10.81 12.86
CA LEU A 293 11.29 -10.11 14.13
C LEU A 293 9.95 -10.27 14.86
N GLU A 294 9.99 -10.74 16.11
CA GLU A 294 8.82 -10.81 16.99
C GLU A 294 8.71 -9.59 17.91
N HIS A 295 9.85 -9.00 18.28
CA HIS A 295 9.93 -7.82 19.14
C HIS A 295 11.05 -6.89 18.71
N LEU A 296 10.95 -5.62 19.13
CA LEU A 296 12.03 -4.65 19.06
C LEU A 296 12.62 -4.42 20.46
N PRO A 297 13.95 -4.22 20.59
CA PRO A 297 14.54 -3.84 21.86
C PRO A 297 14.13 -2.41 22.24
N ASP A 298 13.97 -2.15 23.55
CA ASP A 298 13.71 -0.81 24.08
C ASP A 298 14.78 0.21 23.67
N ASP A 299 16.01 -0.27 23.48
CA ASP A 299 17.14 0.54 23.04
C ASP A 299 16.97 1.20 21.68
N ILE A 300 16.00 0.78 20.85
CA ILE A 300 15.68 1.43 19.58
C ILE A 300 15.37 2.92 19.79
N GLY A 301 14.79 3.28 20.93
CA GLY A 301 14.49 4.65 21.31
C GLY A 301 15.71 5.55 21.48
N ASN A 302 16.93 5.00 21.55
CA ASN A 302 18.18 5.75 21.62
C ASN A 302 18.65 6.24 20.25
N CYS A 303 18.12 5.68 19.16
CA CYS A 303 18.42 6.11 17.79
C CYS A 303 17.64 7.39 17.44
N VAL A 304 17.83 8.46 18.20
CA VAL A 304 17.00 9.69 18.16
C VAL A 304 17.02 10.43 16.82
N ASN A 305 17.99 10.14 15.96
CA ASN A 305 18.13 10.72 14.63
C ASN A 305 17.39 9.91 13.54
N LEU A 306 16.73 8.80 13.88
CA LEU A 306 15.97 8.02 12.91
C LEU A 306 14.87 8.87 12.26
N ASN A 307 14.96 8.95 10.94
CA ASN A 307 13.96 9.56 10.07
C ASN A 307 13.05 8.51 9.41
N ALA A 308 13.63 7.35 9.05
CA ALA A 308 12.91 6.24 8.45
C ALA A 308 13.24 4.92 9.17
N LEU A 309 12.20 4.25 9.66
CA LEU A 309 12.26 2.92 10.27
C LEU A 309 11.28 2.01 9.53
N ASP A 310 11.81 1.05 8.76
CA ASP A 310 11.00 0.08 8.03
C ASP A 310 11.06 -1.29 8.69
N LEU A 311 9.93 -1.71 9.23
CA LEU A 311 9.70 -2.97 9.96
C LEU A 311 8.65 -3.85 9.27
N GLN A 312 8.21 -3.48 8.06
CA GLN A 312 7.14 -4.20 7.37
C GLN A 312 7.50 -5.67 7.10
N HIS A 313 6.48 -6.52 6.99
CA HIS A 313 6.66 -7.96 6.74
C HIS A 313 7.61 -8.63 7.73
N ASN A 314 7.28 -8.50 9.01
CA ASN A 314 7.88 -9.22 10.13
C ASN A 314 6.78 -9.96 10.91
N GLU A 315 7.09 -10.43 12.12
CA GLU A 315 6.18 -11.15 12.99
C GLU A 315 5.93 -10.40 14.31
N LEU A 316 6.09 -9.04 14.28
CA LEU A 316 6.02 -8.18 15.46
C LEU A 316 4.68 -8.30 16.17
N LEU A 317 4.74 -8.61 17.47
CA LEU A 317 3.60 -8.70 18.38
C LEU A 317 3.31 -7.36 19.07
N ASP A 318 4.35 -6.55 19.27
CA ASP A 318 4.31 -5.27 19.95
C ASP A 318 5.38 -4.30 19.42
N ILE A 319 5.28 -3.04 19.85
CA ILE A 319 6.25 -1.98 19.63
C ILE A 319 6.56 -1.37 20.99
N PRO A 320 7.84 -1.19 21.38
CA PRO A 320 8.20 -0.67 22.69
C PRO A 320 7.81 0.80 22.85
N ASP A 321 7.51 1.21 24.09
CA ASP A 321 7.16 2.60 24.42
C ASP A 321 8.29 3.60 24.11
N SER A 322 9.53 3.13 24.09
CA SER A 322 10.70 3.94 23.71
C SER A 322 10.65 4.49 22.28
N ILE A 323 9.79 3.95 21.41
CA ILE A 323 9.56 4.47 20.06
C ILE A 323 9.17 5.96 20.07
N GLY A 324 8.48 6.41 21.12
CA GLY A 324 8.09 7.80 21.33
C GLY A 324 9.26 8.78 21.53
N ASN A 325 10.49 8.29 21.68
CA ASN A 325 11.71 9.10 21.73
C ASN A 325 12.19 9.52 20.33
N LEU A 326 11.73 8.84 19.26
CA LEU A 326 12.14 9.09 17.89
C LEU A 326 11.40 10.30 17.29
N LYS A 327 11.69 11.47 17.78
CA LYS A 327 11.00 12.72 17.39
C LYS A 327 11.27 13.16 15.95
N SER A 328 12.37 12.68 15.36
CA SER A 328 12.75 12.93 13.97
C SER A 328 12.08 11.94 12.98
N LEU A 329 11.32 10.97 13.48
CA LEU A 329 10.74 9.91 12.67
C LEU A 329 9.64 10.48 11.76
N VAL A 330 9.86 10.37 10.45
CA VAL A 330 8.93 10.78 9.39
C VAL A 330 8.16 9.56 8.86
N ARG A 331 8.87 8.43 8.67
CA ARG A 331 8.29 7.21 8.12
C ARG A 331 8.48 6.02 9.06
N LEU A 332 7.37 5.40 9.41
CA LEU A 332 7.33 4.17 10.20
C LEU A 332 6.52 3.11 9.44
N GLY A 333 7.22 2.14 8.86
CA GLY A 333 6.62 1.02 8.14
C GLY A 333 6.32 -0.14 9.08
N LEU A 334 5.05 -0.36 9.43
CA LEU A 334 4.59 -1.45 10.32
C LEU A 334 3.68 -2.45 9.62
N ARG A 335 3.45 -2.31 8.31
CA ARG A 335 2.50 -3.15 7.59
C ARG A 335 2.91 -4.62 7.59
N TYR A 336 1.90 -5.49 7.54
CA TYR A 336 2.06 -6.95 7.51
C TYR A 336 2.92 -7.48 8.66
N ASN A 337 2.44 -7.21 9.90
CA ASN A 337 2.94 -7.75 11.15
C ASN A 337 1.80 -8.44 11.92
N ARG A 338 2.00 -8.75 13.20
CA ARG A 338 0.99 -9.37 14.08
C ARG A 338 0.57 -8.45 15.23
N LEU A 339 0.67 -7.12 15.03
CA LEU A 339 0.37 -6.13 16.06
C LEU A 339 -1.12 -6.16 16.42
N SER A 340 -1.42 -6.21 17.71
CA SER A 340 -2.79 -6.04 18.24
C SER A 340 -3.08 -4.61 18.69
N CYS A 341 -2.05 -3.83 18.99
CA CYS A 341 -2.12 -2.42 19.37
C CYS A 341 -0.81 -1.70 19.02
N VAL A 342 -0.78 -0.38 19.18
CA VAL A 342 0.42 0.46 19.12
C VAL A 342 0.57 1.25 20.41
N PRO A 343 1.79 1.60 20.86
CA PRO A 343 2.00 2.27 22.13
C PRO A 343 1.51 3.73 22.10
N VAL A 344 1.03 4.22 23.24
CA VAL A 344 0.55 5.61 23.40
C VAL A 344 1.66 6.63 23.13
N SER A 345 2.91 6.27 23.42
CA SER A 345 4.09 7.11 23.20
C SER A 345 4.32 7.52 21.74
N LEU A 346 3.76 6.76 20.79
CA LEU A 346 3.86 7.05 19.35
C LEU A 346 3.30 8.44 19.00
N LYS A 347 2.37 8.98 19.81
CA LYS A 347 1.87 10.37 19.70
C LYS A 347 2.97 11.45 19.76
N ASN A 348 4.17 11.10 20.25
CA ASN A 348 5.30 12.02 20.38
C ASN A 348 6.12 12.15 19.07
N CYS A 349 5.92 11.25 18.10
CA CYS A 349 6.59 11.26 16.79
C CYS A 349 5.91 12.25 15.83
N LYS A 350 5.93 13.54 16.19
CA LYS A 350 5.16 14.60 15.51
C LYS A 350 5.60 14.92 14.08
N SER A 351 6.80 14.47 13.69
CA SER A 351 7.33 14.64 12.33
C SER A 351 6.80 13.61 11.33
N MET A 352 6.02 12.63 11.81
CA MET A 352 5.48 11.55 10.98
C MET A 352 4.49 12.09 9.97
N ASP A 353 4.77 11.89 8.67
CA ASP A 353 3.93 12.31 7.55
C ASP A 353 3.05 11.18 6.99
N GLU A 354 3.46 9.92 7.22
CA GLU A 354 2.72 8.72 6.86
C GLU A 354 2.60 7.78 8.07
N PHE A 355 1.38 7.34 8.36
CA PHE A 355 1.11 6.29 9.34
C PHE A 355 0.49 5.09 8.66
N ASN A 356 1.24 4.00 8.56
CA ASN A 356 0.83 2.78 7.85
C ASN A 356 1.00 1.54 8.72
N VAL A 357 -0.15 0.98 9.12
CA VAL A 357 -0.25 -0.27 9.90
C VAL A 357 -1.07 -1.33 9.18
N GLU A 358 -1.13 -1.28 7.84
CA GLU A 358 -1.85 -2.25 7.03
C GLU A 358 -1.49 -3.70 7.40
N GLY A 359 -2.47 -4.59 7.38
CA GLY A 359 -2.24 -6.02 7.51
C GLY A 359 -1.76 -6.45 8.90
N ASN A 360 -2.41 -5.92 9.93
CA ASN A 360 -2.19 -6.29 11.33
C ASN A 360 -3.50 -6.80 11.99
N GLY A 361 -3.48 -6.98 13.29
CA GLY A 361 -4.64 -7.36 14.10
C GLY A 361 -5.21 -6.24 14.96
N ILE A 362 -4.97 -4.97 14.60
CA ILE A 362 -5.30 -3.81 15.44
C ILE A 362 -6.80 -3.58 15.45
N THR A 363 -7.37 -3.43 16.64
CA THR A 363 -8.81 -3.17 16.84
C THR A 363 -9.11 -1.70 17.14
N LEU A 364 -8.16 -0.99 17.76
CA LEU A 364 -8.27 0.41 18.09
C LEU A 364 -6.89 1.07 18.20
N LEU A 365 -6.83 2.38 18.00
CA LEU A 365 -5.63 3.19 18.25
C LEU A 365 -5.77 3.90 19.61
N PRO A 366 -4.63 4.24 20.27
CA PRO A 366 -4.64 5.05 21.47
C PRO A 366 -5.41 6.37 21.28
N ASP A 367 -6.16 6.77 22.30
CA ASP A 367 -7.03 7.93 22.23
C ASP A 367 -6.25 9.21 21.86
N GLY A 368 -6.75 9.95 20.87
CA GLY A 368 -6.16 11.20 20.38
C GLY A 368 -4.78 11.07 19.73
N MET A 369 -4.28 9.85 19.50
CA MET A 369 -2.95 9.63 18.92
C MET A 369 -2.81 10.32 17.56
N LEU A 370 -3.71 10.04 16.62
CA LEU A 370 -3.65 10.63 15.27
C LEU A 370 -3.77 12.16 15.30
N ALA A 371 -4.57 12.72 16.21
CA ALA A 371 -4.70 14.16 16.38
C ALA A 371 -3.40 14.82 16.88
N SER A 372 -2.53 14.06 17.55
CA SER A 372 -1.23 14.53 18.04
C SER A 372 -0.14 14.53 16.95
N LEU A 373 -0.32 13.77 15.86
CA LEU A 373 0.60 13.66 14.74
C LEU A 373 0.33 14.77 13.72
N SER A 374 0.77 16.00 14.04
CA SER A 374 0.41 17.22 13.30
C SER A 374 0.92 17.29 11.86
N ALA A 375 1.97 16.55 11.52
CA ALA A 375 2.52 16.49 10.16
C ALA A 375 1.83 15.44 9.26
N LEU A 376 0.90 14.64 9.81
CA LEU A 376 0.33 13.50 9.13
C LEU A 376 -0.50 13.90 7.91
N THR A 377 -0.17 13.32 6.76
CA THR A 377 -0.82 13.56 5.47
C THR A 377 -1.51 12.32 4.92
N THR A 378 -1.00 11.12 5.25
CA THR A 378 -1.53 9.84 4.78
C THR A 378 -1.73 8.87 5.93
N ILE A 379 -2.90 8.24 5.98
CA ILE A 379 -3.27 7.23 6.97
C ILE A 379 -3.70 5.95 6.25
N THR A 380 -3.02 4.84 6.56
CA THR A 380 -3.36 3.50 6.06
C THR A 380 -3.55 2.54 7.24
N LEU A 381 -4.82 2.22 7.49
CA LEU A 381 -5.27 1.29 8.53
C LEU A 381 -5.92 0.04 7.93
N SER A 382 -5.74 -0.20 6.64
CA SER A 382 -6.36 -1.31 5.90
C SER A 382 -5.95 -2.67 6.44
N ARG A 383 -6.79 -3.68 6.22
CA ARG A 383 -6.54 -5.08 6.61
C ARG A 383 -6.23 -5.25 8.09
N ASN A 384 -7.11 -4.66 8.92
CA ASN A 384 -7.07 -4.74 10.39
C ASN A 384 -8.44 -5.21 10.94
N GLN A 385 -8.71 -4.97 12.21
CA GLN A 385 -9.95 -5.39 12.87
C GLN A 385 -10.70 -4.20 13.49
N PHE A 386 -10.57 -2.99 12.92
CA PHE A 386 -11.29 -1.82 13.39
C PHE A 386 -12.80 -2.00 13.22
N THR A 387 -13.55 -1.77 14.29
CA THR A 387 -15.03 -1.76 14.28
C THR A 387 -15.59 -0.34 14.24
N SER A 388 -14.76 0.65 14.50
CA SER A 388 -15.13 2.07 14.48
C SER A 388 -13.95 2.93 14.02
N TYR A 389 -14.21 4.20 13.72
CA TYR A 389 -13.17 5.18 13.48
C TYR A 389 -12.30 5.39 14.73
N PRO A 390 -10.99 5.71 14.55
CA PRO A 390 -10.12 6.07 15.67
C PRO A 390 -10.71 7.24 16.46
N THR A 391 -10.53 7.20 17.78
CA THR A 391 -10.91 8.27 18.68
C THR A 391 -9.97 9.47 18.54
N GLY A 392 -10.47 10.69 18.75
CA GLY A 392 -9.67 11.93 18.57
C GLY A 392 -10.42 13.01 17.80
N GLY A 393 -11.64 12.70 17.35
CA GLY A 393 -12.53 13.61 16.66
C GLY A 393 -11.99 14.17 15.33
N PRO A 394 -12.58 15.27 14.81
CA PRO A 394 -12.24 15.80 13.48
C PRO A 394 -10.81 16.33 13.37
N ALA A 395 -10.15 16.68 14.48
CA ALA A 395 -8.80 17.24 14.50
C ALA A 395 -7.75 16.25 13.94
N GLN A 396 -8.01 14.95 14.07
CA GLN A 396 -7.08 13.89 13.60
C GLN A 396 -6.87 13.87 12.08
N PHE A 397 -7.76 14.49 11.30
CA PHE A 397 -7.68 14.48 9.83
C PHE A 397 -7.41 15.87 9.23
N THR A 398 -7.01 16.86 10.03
CA THR A 398 -6.88 18.26 9.57
C THR A 398 -5.96 18.44 8.36
N ASN A 399 -4.82 17.74 8.33
CA ASN A 399 -3.81 17.84 7.26
C ASN A 399 -3.81 16.62 6.33
N VAL A 400 -4.73 15.68 6.54
CA VAL A 400 -4.74 14.41 5.81
C VAL A 400 -5.43 14.59 4.45
N TYR A 401 -4.76 14.13 3.39
CA TYR A 401 -5.34 14.09 2.05
C TYR A 401 -5.78 12.68 1.63
N SER A 402 -5.26 11.62 2.26
CA SER A 402 -5.57 10.24 1.90
C SER A 402 -5.80 9.37 3.15
N ILE A 403 -6.93 8.67 3.17
CA ILE A 403 -7.30 7.72 4.22
C ILE A 403 -7.66 6.38 3.58
N ASN A 404 -6.99 5.33 4.01
CA ASN A 404 -7.31 3.95 3.62
C ASN A 404 -7.71 3.14 4.86
N LEU A 405 -8.97 2.73 4.90
CA LEU A 405 -9.60 1.89 5.94
C LEU A 405 -10.16 0.58 5.33
N GLU A 406 -9.70 0.20 4.14
CA GLU A 406 -10.13 -1.00 3.43
C GLU A 406 -9.98 -2.27 4.30
N HIS A 407 -10.89 -3.21 4.13
CA HIS A 407 -10.83 -4.53 4.77
C HIS A 407 -10.76 -4.44 6.30
N ASN A 408 -11.79 -3.84 6.89
CA ASN A 408 -12.02 -3.73 8.32
C ASN A 408 -13.47 -4.17 8.66
N ARG A 409 -13.98 -3.82 9.85
CA ARG A 409 -15.34 -4.16 10.31
C ARG A 409 -16.13 -2.91 10.70
N ILE A 410 -15.86 -1.78 10.05
CA ILE A 410 -16.47 -0.49 10.38
C ILE A 410 -17.91 -0.45 9.85
N ASP A 411 -18.86 -0.22 10.72
CA ASP A 411 -20.29 -0.21 10.42
C ASP A 411 -20.85 1.18 10.07
N LYS A 412 -20.17 2.25 10.48
CA LYS A 412 -20.60 3.63 10.24
C LYS A 412 -19.44 4.61 10.19
N ILE A 413 -19.63 5.70 9.45
CA ILE A 413 -18.79 6.88 9.45
C ILE A 413 -19.41 7.90 10.41
N PRO A 414 -18.71 8.34 11.48
CA PRO A 414 -19.27 9.29 12.44
C PRO A 414 -19.58 10.64 11.79
N TYR A 415 -20.72 11.24 12.16
CA TYR A 415 -21.08 12.57 11.71
C TYR A 415 -20.01 13.61 12.08
N GLY A 416 -19.66 14.49 11.15
CA GLY A 416 -18.69 15.56 11.35
C GLY A 416 -17.23 15.10 11.45
N ILE A 417 -16.92 13.80 11.27
CA ILE A 417 -15.56 13.28 11.45
C ILE A 417 -14.55 13.95 10.51
N PHE A 418 -14.95 14.34 9.30
CA PHE A 418 -14.12 15.02 8.32
C PHE A 418 -14.34 16.55 8.25
N SER A 419 -15.07 17.16 9.21
CA SER A 419 -15.38 18.59 9.19
C SER A 419 -14.14 19.50 9.18
N ARG A 420 -12.98 19.02 9.64
CA ARG A 420 -11.68 19.71 9.59
C ARG A 420 -10.76 19.22 8.48
N ALA A 421 -11.10 18.15 7.78
CA ALA A 421 -10.28 17.51 6.76
C ALA A 421 -10.40 18.21 5.39
N LYS A 422 -10.10 19.48 5.33
CA LYS A 422 -10.24 20.29 4.10
C LYS A 422 -9.35 19.84 2.95
N GLY A 423 -8.27 19.12 3.23
CA GLY A 423 -7.35 18.56 2.23
C GLY A 423 -7.72 17.16 1.75
N LEU A 424 -8.76 16.53 2.33
CA LEU A 424 -9.09 15.13 2.05
C LEU A 424 -9.61 14.98 0.61
N THR A 425 -8.84 14.24 -0.20
CA THR A 425 -9.14 13.96 -1.60
C THR A 425 -9.40 12.49 -1.86
N LYS A 426 -8.90 11.59 -1.00
CA LYS A 426 -9.04 10.14 -1.17
C LYS A 426 -9.53 9.47 0.09
N LEU A 427 -10.62 8.71 -0.03
CA LEU A 427 -11.16 7.87 1.03
C LEU A 427 -11.45 6.47 0.48
N ASN A 428 -10.77 5.47 1.02
CA ASN A 428 -11.03 4.07 0.72
C ASN A 428 -11.60 3.36 1.96
N MET A 429 -12.86 2.92 1.84
CA MET A 429 -13.60 2.14 2.84
C MET A 429 -14.08 0.79 2.28
N LYS A 430 -13.43 0.32 1.19
CA LYS A 430 -13.76 -0.97 0.57
C LYS A 430 -13.70 -2.11 1.61
N GLU A 431 -14.55 -3.11 1.45
CA GLU A 431 -14.61 -4.28 2.32
C GLU A 431 -14.77 -3.93 3.81
N ASN A 432 -15.91 -3.24 4.11
CA ASN A 432 -16.33 -2.90 5.47
C ASN A 432 -17.82 -3.29 5.66
N MET A 433 -18.46 -2.78 6.70
CA MET A 433 -19.84 -3.12 7.06
C MET A 433 -20.78 -1.91 6.98
N LEU A 434 -20.46 -0.87 6.18
CA LEU A 434 -21.22 0.35 6.08
C LEU A 434 -22.62 0.10 5.53
N THR A 435 -23.64 0.57 6.24
CA THR A 435 -25.05 0.47 5.81
C THR A 435 -25.57 1.77 5.21
N ALA A 436 -24.95 2.90 5.52
CA ALA A 436 -25.29 4.22 5.01
C ALA A 436 -24.08 5.17 5.06
N LEU A 437 -24.10 6.22 4.25
CA LEU A 437 -23.21 7.37 4.38
C LEU A 437 -23.77 8.35 5.43
N PRO A 438 -22.90 9.13 6.11
CA PRO A 438 -23.35 10.12 7.08
C PRO A 438 -24.08 11.29 6.41
N LEU A 439 -24.94 11.98 7.14
CA LEU A 439 -25.75 13.10 6.62
C LEU A 439 -24.91 14.30 6.16
N ASP A 440 -23.68 14.42 6.65
CA ASP A 440 -22.76 15.49 6.29
C ASP A 440 -21.81 15.14 5.13
N VAL A 441 -22.07 14.06 4.39
CA VAL A 441 -21.25 13.67 3.22
C VAL A 441 -21.06 14.81 2.24
N GLY A 442 -22.06 15.66 2.04
CA GLY A 442 -21.99 16.84 1.17
C GLY A 442 -20.96 17.90 1.59
N THR A 443 -20.35 17.78 2.78
CA THR A 443 -19.26 18.66 3.21
C THR A 443 -17.88 18.24 2.72
N TRP A 444 -17.75 17.05 2.09
CA TRP A 444 -16.48 16.51 1.60
C TRP A 444 -16.12 17.05 0.19
N VAL A 445 -16.25 18.34 0.01
CA VAL A 445 -16.23 19.03 -1.28
C VAL A 445 -14.94 18.87 -2.10
N ASN A 446 -13.82 18.49 -1.47
CA ASN A 446 -12.54 18.28 -2.12
C ASN A 446 -12.27 16.81 -2.48
N MET A 447 -13.22 15.92 -2.21
CA MET A 447 -13.09 14.50 -2.53
C MET A 447 -12.92 14.30 -4.04
N VAL A 448 -11.89 13.53 -4.43
CA VAL A 448 -11.56 13.16 -5.80
C VAL A 448 -11.81 11.66 -6.02
N GLU A 449 -11.48 10.84 -5.04
CA GLU A 449 -11.63 9.40 -5.11
C GLU A 449 -12.35 8.87 -3.86
N LEU A 450 -13.50 8.23 -4.07
CA LEU A 450 -14.31 7.62 -3.02
C LEU A 450 -14.57 6.16 -3.38
N ASN A 451 -13.96 5.25 -2.62
CA ASN A 451 -14.14 3.82 -2.77
C ASN A 451 -14.92 3.25 -1.59
N LEU A 452 -16.12 2.77 -1.86
CA LEU A 452 -17.06 2.18 -0.91
C LEU A 452 -17.48 0.75 -1.33
N ALA A 453 -16.71 0.12 -2.22
CA ALA A 453 -17.01 -1.23 -2.69
C ALA A 453 -17.12 -2.24 -1.55
N THR A 454 -17.89 -3.28 -1.77
CA THR A 454 -18.04 -4.40 -0.83
C THR A 454 -18.44 -3.92 0.57
N ASN A 455 -19.63 -3.33 0.63
CA ASN A 455 -20.27 -2.86 1.86
C ASN A 455 -21.77 -3.30 1.84
N ALA A 456 -22.59 -2.74 2.74
CA ALA A 456 -24.03 -3.02 2.81
C ALA A 456 -24.87 -1.78 2.53
N LEU A 457 -24.38 -0.85 1.69
CA LEU A 457 -25.08 0.41 1.38
C LEU A 457 -26.39 0.14 0.63
N GLN A 458 -27.48 0.66 1.15
CA GLN A 458 -28.81 0.49 0.54
C GLN A 458 -29.24 1.66 -0.33
N LYS A 459 -28.68 2.86 -0.06
CA LYS A 459 -28.95 4.10 -0.80
C LYS A 459 -27.78 5.06 -0.74
N LEU A 460 -27.70 5.95 -1.72
CA LEU A 460 -26.86 7.15 -1.68
C LEU A 460 -27.72 8.35 -1.27
N PRO A 461 -27.23 9.25 -0.41
CA PRO A 461 -27.91 10.49 -0.08
C PRO A 461 -27.86 11.48 -1.24
N ASP A 462 -28.86 12.35 -1.34
CA ASP A 462 -28.90 13.40 -2.38
C ASP A 462 -27.73 14.39 -2.26
N ASP A 463 -27.22 14.59 -1.04
CA ASP A 463 -26.08 15.47 -0.74
C ASP A 463 -24.77 15.04 -1.44
N ILE A 464 -24.71 13.83 -2.05
CA ILE A 464 -23.58 13.40 -2.91
C ILE A 464 -23.30 14.42 -4.01
N MET A 465 -24.31 15.18 -4.44
CA MET A 465 -24.21 16.23 -5.46
C MET A 465 -23.16 17.30 -5.17
N ASN A 466 -22.81 17.50 -3.89
CA ASN A 466 -21.87 18.52 -3.46
C ASN A 466 -20.41 18.11 -3.65
N LEU A 467 -20.14 16.84 -3.96
CA LEU A 467 -18.78 16.31 -4.23
C LEU A 467 -18.35 16.65 -5.66
N GLN A 468 -18.39 17.92 -6.04
CA GLN A 468 -18.18 18.36 -7.43
C GLN A 468 -16.78 18.15 -7.98
N ASN A 469 -15.81 17.76 -7.13
CA ASN A 469 -14.46 17.41 -7.54
C ASN A 469 -14.26 15.88 -7.71
N LEU A 470 -15.32 15.09 -7.49
CA LEU A 470 -15.23 13.63 -7.53
C LEU A 470 -15.00 13.16 -8.98
N GLU A 471 -13.90 12.42 -9.17
CA GLU A 471 -13.52 11.81 -10.45
C GLU A 471 -13.75 10.30 -10.45
N ILE A 472 -13.61 9.65 -9.28
CA ILE A 472 -13.73 8.20 -9.15
C ILE A 472 -14.70 7.88 -8.02
N LEU A 473 -15.80 7.21 -8.36
CA LEU A 473 -16.79 6.69 -7.41
C LEU A 473 -16.96 5.19 -7.62
N ILE A 474 -16.53 4.40 -6.64
CA ILE A 474 -16.63 2.93 -6.65
C ILE A 474 -17.61 2.50 -5.57
N LEU A 475 -18.67 1.86 -5.99
CA LEU A 475 -19.81 1.39 -5.18
C LEU A 475 -20.14 -0.08 -5.46
N SER A 476 -19.25 -0.81 -6.14
CA SER A 476 -19.45 -2.22 -6.48
C SER A 476 -19.68 -3.08 -5.24
N ASN A 477 -20.42 -4.15 -5.42
CA ASN A 477 -20.77 -5.10 -4.37
C ASN A 477 -21.41 -4.44 -3.14
N ASN A 478 -22.61 -3.87 -3.36
CA ASN A 478 -23.43 -3.25 -2.33
C ASN A 478 -24.91 -3.68 -2.47
N MET A 479 -25.83 -3.02 -1.80
CA MET A 479 -27.27 -3.33 -1.84
C MET A 479 -28.11 -2.18 -2.45
N LEU A 480 -27.50 -1.36 -3.32
CA LEU A 480 -28.16 -0.19 -3.92
C LEU A 480 -29.28 -0.64 -4.87
N LYS A 481 -30.49 -0.13 -4.66
CA LYS A 481 -31.65 -0.36 -5.55
C LYS A 481 -31.81 0.72 -6.60
N LYS A 482 -31.32 1.92 -6.32
CA LYS A 482 -31.39 3.08 -7.23
C LYS A 482 -30.26 4.06 -6.95
N ILE A 483 -29.95 4.86 -7.94
CA ILE A 483 -29.03 5.99 -7.86
C ILE A 483 -29.86 7.28 -7.82
N PRO A 484 -29.53 8.26 -6.96
CA PRO A 484 -30.26 9.51 -6.91
C PRO A 484 -30.07 10.35 -8.19
N ASN A 485 -31.07 11.13 -8.57
CA ASN A 485 -31.00 12.03 -9.73
C ASN A 485 -29.88 13.06 -9.59
N THR A 486 -29.54 13.42 -8.37
CA THR A 486 -28.46 14.35 -8.03
C THR A 486 -27.07 13.87 -8.46
N ILE A 487 -26.91 12.59 -8.87
CA ILE A 487 -25.66 12.06 -9.41
C ILE A 487 -25.16 12.88 -10.61
N GLY A 488 -26.07 13.43 -11.43
CA GLY A 488 -25.75 14.25 -12.59
C GLY A 488 -24.98 15.55 -12.27
N ASN A 489 -24.89 15.96 -11.02
CA ASN A 489 -24.10 17.12 -10.60
C ASN A 489 -22.59 16.82 -10.47
N LEU A 490 -22.19 15.55 -10.51
CA LEU A 490 -20.78 15.14 -10.41
C LEU A 490 -20.08 15.29 -11.77
N ARG A 491 -19.98 16.52 -12.26
CA ARG A 491 -19.55 16.86 -13.63
C ARG A 491 -18.15 16.39 -13.99
N LYS A 492 -17.27 16.16 -12.99
CA LYS A 492 -15.89 15.68 -13.16
C LYS A 492 -15.77 14.16 -13.09
N LEU A 493 -16.87 13.45 -12.88
CA LEU A 493 -16.84 12.01 -12.70
C LEU A 493 -16.38 11.29 -13.97
N ARG A 494 -15.31 10.53 -13.86
CA ARG A 494 -14.67 9.77 -14.94
C ARG A 494 -14.90 8.26 -14.82
N ILE A 495 -15.00 7.76 -13.60
CA ILE A 495 -15.27 6.34 -13.32
C ILE A 495 -16.45 6.25 -12.36
N LEU A 496 -17.50 5.54 -12.79
CA LEU A 496 -18.63 5.15 -11.96
C LEU A 496 -18.75 3.64 -12.01
N ASP A 497 -18.42 2.99 -10.89
CA ASP A 497 -18.50 1.56 -10.72
C ASP A 497 -19.64 1.18 -9.78
N LEU A 498 -20.63 0.51 -10.31
CA LEU A 498 -21.87 0.07 -9.64
C LEU A 498 -22.08 -1.43 -9.79
N GLU A 499 -21.03 -2.20 -10.17
CA GLU A 499 -21.08 -3.65 -10.33
C GLU A 499 -21.65 -4.35 -9.09
N GLU A 500 -22.29 -5.49 -9.25
CA GLU A 500 -22.84 -6.30 -8.15
C GLU A 500 -23.71 -5.49 -7.16
N ASN A 501 -24.80 -4.90 -7.68
CA ASN A 501 -25.81 -4.21 -6.88
C ASN A 501 -27.22 -4.76 -7.20
N ARG A 502 -28.27 -4.03 -6.84
CA ARG A 502 -29.68 -4.39 -7.09
C ARG A 502 -30.41 -3.29 -7.86
N ILE A 503 -29.68 -2.58 -8.73
CA ILE A 503 -30.18 -1.42 -9.47
C ILE A 503 -31.13 -1.90 -10.56
N GLU A 504 -32.36 -1.36 -10.55
CA GLU A 504 -33.39 -1.69 -11.54
C GLU A 504 -33.42 -0.67 -12.68
N VAL A 505 -33.19 0.61 -12.37
CA VAL A 505 -33.26 1.72 -13.32
C VAL A 505 -32.18 2.75 -13.01
N LEU A 506 -31.54 3.28 -14.06
CA LEU A 506 -30.65 4.45 -13.97
C LEU A 506 -31.43 5.75 -14.17
N PRO A 507 -31.15 6.82 -13.41
CA PRO A 507 -31.73 8.12 -13.64
C PRO A 507 -31.23 8.72 -14.95
N HIS A 508 -32.06 9.53 -15.60
CA HIS A 508 -31.68 10.17 -16.88
C HIS A 508 -30.55 11.20 -16.70
N GLU A 509 -30.35 11.71 -15.51
CA GLU A 509 -29.28 12.63 -15.14
C GLU A 509 -27.89 12.02 -15.23
N VAL A 510 -27.76 10.68 -15.34
CA VAL A 510 -26.48 10.04 -15.67
C VAL A 510 -25.90 10.62 -16.98
N GLY A 511 -26.75 10.98 -17.94
CA GLY A 511 -26.33 11.62 -19.19
C GLY A 511 -25.68 13.00 -19.03
N LEU A 512 -25.72 13.61 -17.84
CA LEU A 512 -25.04 14.87 -17.53
C LEU A 512 -23.56 14.68 -17.11
N LEU A 513 -23.09 13.46 -17.00
CA LEU A 513 -21.72 13.12 -16.61
C LEU A 513 -20.79 13.16 -17.83
N HIS A 514 -20.60 14.31 -18.43
CA HIS A 514 -19.90 14.43 -19.72
C HIS A 514 -18.42 14.00 -19.69
N GLU A 515 -17.76 14.00 -18.52
CA GLU A 515 -16.40 13.52 -18.36
C GLU A 515 -16.31 11.99 -18.15
N LEU A 516 -17.46 11.29 -18.09
CA LEU A 516 -17.49 9.87 -17.75
C LEU A 516 -16.83 9.03 -18.86
N GLN A 517 -15.81 8.26 -18.47
CA GLN A 517 -15.04 7.38 -19.34
C GLN A 517 -15.38 5.91 -19.13
N ARG A 518 -15.72 5.53 -17.90
CA ARG A 518 -16.06 4.14 -17.55
C ARG A 518 -17.33 4.09 -16.73
N LEU A 519 -18.32 3.37 -17.24
CA LEU A 519 -19.57 3.07 -16.56
C LEU A 519 -19.71 1.54 -16.43
N ILE A 520 -19.63 1.05 -15.19
CA ILE A 520 -19.67 -0.39 -14.89
C ILE A 520 -20.95 -0.67 -14.10
N LEU A 521 -21.82 -1.47 -14.69
CA LEU A 521 -23.17 -1.78 -14.20
C LEU A 521 -23.42 -3.30 -14.18
N GLN A 522 -22.38 -4.10 -14.40
CA GLN A 522 -22.46 -5.55 -14.46
C GLN A 522 -23.14 -6.13 -13.20
N THR A 523 -23.84 -7.23 -13.35
CA THR A 523 -24.49 -7.96 -12.26
C THR A 523 -25.45 -7.07 -11.45
N ASN A 524 -26.48 -6.57 -12.12
CA ASN A 524 -27.56 -5.76 -11.53
C ASN A 524 -28.94 -6.29 -12.01
N GLN A 525 -30.00 -5.50 -11.87
CA GLN A 525 -31.38 -5.84 -12.29
C GLN A 525 -31.90 -4.87 -13.35
N ILE A 526 -31.00 -4.23 -14.12
CA ILE A 526 -31.35 -3.18 -15.08
C ILE A 526 -32.13 -3.77 -16.26
N THR A 527 -33.32 -3.19 -16.52
CA THR A 527 -34.18 -3.60 -17.63
C THR A 527 -34.00 -2.73 -18.87
N MET A 528 -33.56 -1.48 -18.69
CA MET A 528 -33.32 -0.54 -19.79
C MET A 528 -32.28 0.51 -19.37
N LEU A 529 -31.53 1.03 -20.33
CA LEU A 529 -30.70 2.21 -20.19
C LEU A 529 -31.50 3.47 -20.56
N PRO A 530 -31.28 4.62 -19.87
CA PRO A 530 -31.93 5.87 -20.27
C PRO A 530 -31.40 6.36 -21.62
N ARG A 531 -32.23 7.01 -22.44
CA ARG A 531 -31.83 7.58 -23.73
C ARG A 531 -30.68 8.59 -23.59
N SER A 532 -30.63 9.30 -22.47
CA SER A 532 -29.56 10.24 -22.14
C SER A 532 -28.15 9.62 -22.07
N ILE A 533 -28.04 8.28 -22.12
CA ILE A 533 -26.73 7.59 -22.20
C ILE A 533 -25.93 8.10 -23.41
N GLY A 534 -26.60 8.44 -24.52
CA GLY A 534 -25.97 8.98 -25.73
C GLY A 534 -25.26 10.33 -25.54
N HIS A 535 -25.47 11.02 -24.42
CA HIS A 535 -24.77 12.29 -24.12
C HIS A 535 -23.38 12.07 -23.52
N LEU A 536 -22.98 10.84 -23.21
CA LEU A 536 -21.68 10.50 -22.61
C LEU A 536 -20.59 10.41 -23.68
N SER A 537 -20.27 11.52 -24.34
CA SER A 537 -19.35 11.57 -25.49
C SER A 537 -17.94 11.04 -25.20
N ASN A 538 -17.50 11.10 -23.94
CA ASN A 538 -16.17 10.60 -23.49
C ASN A 538 -16.19 9.13 -23.03
N LEU A 539 -17.35 8.44 -23.09
CA LEU A 539 -17.47 7.07 -22.60
C LEU A 539 -16.70 6.11 -23.50
N THR A 540 -15.68 5.47 -22.94
CA THR A 540 -14.84 4.47 -23.63
C THR A 540 -15.20 3.04 -23.24
N HIS A 541 -15.78 2.86 -22.07
CA HIS A 541 -16.07 1.54 -21.50
C HIS A 541 -17.47 1.52 -20.88
N LEU A 542 -18.33 0.67 -21.42
CA LEU A 542 -19.68 0.42 -20.90
C LEU A 542 -19.86 -1.08 -20.64
N SER A 543 -20.07 -1.45 -19.38
CA SER A 543 -20.40 -2.82 -19.00
C SER A 543 -21.80 -2.89 -18.38
N VAL A 544 -22.71 -3.62 -19.01
CA VAL A 544 -24.08 -3.88 -18.54
C VAL A 544 -24.37 -5.38 -18.59
N SER A 545 -23.34 -6.19 -18.53
CA SER A 545 -23.43 -7.66 -18.51
C SER A 545 -24.23 -8.15 -17.31
N GLU A 546 -24.79 -9.33 -17.40
CA GLU A 546 -25.50 -9.98 -16.29
C GLU A 546 -26.59 -9.08 -15.69
N ASN A 547 -27.50 -8.63 -16.58
CA ASN A 547 -28.65 -7.80 -16.25
C ASN A 547 -29.93 -8.35 -16.88
N ASN A 548 -31.02 -7.61 -16.84
CA ASN A 548 -32.31 -7.95 -17.41
C ASN A 548 -32.70 -7.07 -18.61
N LEU A 549 -31.67 -6.57 -19.36
CA LEU A 549 -31.93 -5.69 -20.50
C LEU A 549 -32.85 -6.32 -21.51
N GLN A 550 -33.87 -5.57 -21.94
CA GLN A 550 -34.79 -5.92 -23.01
C GLN A 550 -34.35 -5.31 -24.35
N PHE A 551 -33.78 -4.13 -24.32
CA PHE A 551 -33.25 -3.43 -25.49
C PHE A 551 -32.16 -2.45 -25.08
N LEU A 552 -31.35 -2.04 -26.07
CA LEU A 552 -30.46 -0.89 -25.98
C LEU A 552 -31.14 0.29 -26.66
N PRO A 553 -31.02 1.53 -26.11
CA PRO A 553 -31.55 2.72 -26.76
C PRO A 553 -30.76 3.03 -28.04
N GLU A 554 -31.45 3.60 -29.05
CA GLU A 554 -30.87 4.01 -30.34
C GLU A 554 -29.73 5.03 -30.12
N GLU A 555 -29.84 5.86 -29.09
CA GLU A 555 -28.85 6.86 -28.71
C GLU A 555 -27.48 6.27 -28.29
N ILE A 556 -27.38 4.93 -28.15
CA ILE A 556 -26.08 4.25 -27.99
C ILE A 556 -25.12 4.57 -29.14
N GLY A 557 -25.67 4.80 -30.35
CA GLY A 557 -24.90 5.18 -31.55
C GLY A 557 -24.20 6.54 -31.45
N SER A 558 -24.59 7.39 -30.49
CA SER A 558 -23.97 8.70 -30.26
C SER A 558 -22.70 8.61 -29.40
N LEU A 559 -22.34 7.42 -28.92
CA LEU A 559 -21.13 7.21 -28.09
C LEU A 559 -19.90 7.09 -29.00
N GLU A 560 -19.45 8.20 -29.56
CA GLU A 560 -18.34 8.24 -30.52
C GLU A 560 -17.02 7.69 -29.95
N SER A 561 -16.78 7.84 -28.65
CA SER A 561 -15.55 7.36 -27.98
C SER A 561 -15.63 5.90 -27.51
N LEU A 562 -16.75 5.22 -27.68
CA LEU A 562 -16.95 3.87 -27.11
C LEU A 562 -16.02 2.85 -27.76
N GLU A 563 -15.15 2.25 -26.93
CA GLU A 563 -14.19 1.22 -27.34
C GLU A 563 -14.60 -0.18 -26.89
N ASN A 564 -15.21 -0.29 -25.72
CA ASN A 564 -15.53 -1.56 -25.07
C ASN A 564 -16.99 -1.58 -24.63
N LEU A 565 -17.75 -2.52 -25.15
CA LEU A 565 -19.16 -2.75 -24.80
C LEU A 565 -19.36 -4.19 -24.35
N TYR A 566 -19.78 -4.36 -23.10
CA TYR A 566 -20.12 -5.65 -22.50
C TYR A 566 -21.62 -5.67 -22.18
N ILE A 567 -22.37 -6.49 -22.89
CA ILE A 567 -23.82 -6.67 -22.73
C ILE A 567 -24.22 -8.15 -22.64
N ASN A 568 -23.22 -9.03 -22.49
CA ASN A 568 -23.43 -10.47 -22.39
C ASN A 568 -24.33 -10.83 -21.19
N GLN A 569 -24.95 -12.04 -21.27
CA GLN A 569 -25.84 -12.56 -20.22
C GLN A 569 -27.01 -11.61 -19.89
N ASN A 570 -27.66 -11.08 -20.93
CA ASN A 570 -28.95 -10.37 -20.86
C ASN A 570 -30.02 -11.22 -21.57
N PRO A 571 -30.80 -12.05 -20.84
CA PRO A 571 -31.71 -13.02 -21.44
C PRO A 571 -32.91 -12.38 -22.14
N GLY A 572 -33.19 -11.10 -21.91
CA GLY A 572 -34.28 -10.36 -22.57
C GLY A 572 -33.82 -9.58 -23.80
N LEU A 573 -32.51 -9.52 -24.11
CA LEU A 573 -31.98 -8.72 -25.20
C LEU A 573 -32.03 -9.50 -26.54
N GLU A 574 -33.12 -9.34 -27.27
CA GLU A 574 -33.35 -10.06 -28.53
C GLU A 574 -32.79 -9.37 -29.77
N LYS A 575 -32.54 -8.07 -29.69
CA LYS A 575 -32.11 -7.24 -30.83
C LYS A 575 -31.09 -6.18 -30.39
N LEU A 576 -30.18 -5.86 -31.31
CA LEU A 576 -29.30 -4.69 -31.20
C LEU A 576 -29.84 -3.56 -32.08
N PRO A 577 -29.76 -2.28 -31.65
CA PRO A 577 -30.13 -1.15 -32.50
C PRO A 577 -29.14 -1.01 -33.65
N PHE A 578 -29.63 -0.60 -34.84
CA PHE A 578 -28.76 -0.38 -35.99
C PHE A 578 -27.77 0.76 -35.78
N GLU A 579 -28.12 1.74 -34.93
CA GLU A 579 -27.30 2.89 -34.54
C GLU A 579 -26.01 2.48 -33.86
N LEU A 580 -25.93 1.28 -33.27
CA LEU A 580 -24.67 0.75 -32.74
C LEU A 580 -23.58 0.69 -33.82
N ALA A 581 -23.93 0.58 -35.10
CA ALA A 581 -22.99 0.65 -36.22
C ALA A 581 -22.30 2.02 -36.37
N LEU A 582 -22.80 3.06 -35.71
CA LEU A 582 -22.19 4.40 -35.68
C LEU A 582 -21.02 4.49 -34.67
N CYS A 583 -20.89 3.56 -33.73
CA CYS A 583 -19.77 3.47 -32.79
C CYS A 583 -18.51 2.98 -33.49
N GLN A 584 -17.88 3.84 -34.31
CA GLN A 584 -16.74 3.46 -35.17
C GLN A 584 -15.48 3.09 -34.39
N ASN A 585 -15.35 3.52 -33.13
CA ASN A 585 -14.21 3.23 -32.27
C ASN A 585 -14.36 1.92 -31.47
N LEU A 586 -15.47 1.17 -31.67
CA LEU A 586 -15.73 -0.05 -30.91
C LEU A 586 -14.74 -1.16 -31.28
N LYS A 587 -13.88 -1.53 -30.33
CA LYS A 587 -12.83 -2.55 -30.46
C LYS A 587 -13.25 -3.89 -29.88
N TYR A 588 -14.06 -3.85 -28.84
CA TYR A 588 -14.50 -5.03 -28.10
C TYR A 588 -16.01 -5.00 -27.86
N LEU A 589 -16.69 -6.07 -28.27
CA LEU A 589 -18.12 -6.27 -28.06
C LEU A 589 -18.36 -7.69 -27.52
N ASN A 590 -18.90 -7.79 -26.32
CA ASN A 590 -19.31 -9.06 -25.76
C ASN A 590 -20.85 -9.15 -25.72
N ILE A 591 -21.40 -10.09 -26.48
CA ILE A 591 -22.84 -10.36 -26.64
C ILE A 591 -23.22 -11.80 -26.25
N ASP A 592 -22.29 -12.52 -25.63
CA ASP A 592 -22.48 -13.94 -25.30
C ASP A 592 -23.73 -14.15 -24.45
N LYS A 593 -24.46 -15.23 -24.75
CA LYS A 593 -25.70 -15.59 -24.03
C LYS A 593 -26.81 -14.52 -24.09
N CYS A 594 -26.81 -13.66 -25.11
CA CYS A 594 -27.97 -12.86 -25.47
C CYS A 594 -28.75 -13.57 -26.58
N PRO A 595 -30.11 -13.65 -26.53
CA PRO A 595 -30.92 -14.32 -27.54
C PRO A 595 -31.11 -13.48 -28.81
N LEU A 596 -30.02 -13.05 -29.44
CA LEU A 596 -30.00 -12.17 -30.61
C LEU A 596 -30.45 -12.91 -31.89
N GLY A 597 -31.74 -13.21 -31.99
CA GLY A 597 -32.29 -14.00 -33.11
C GLY A 597 -32.22 -13.33 -34.49
N THR A 598 -31.97 -12.02 -34.55
CA THR A 598 -31.89 -11.28 -35.81
C THR A 598 -30.52 -11.35 -36.47
N ILE A 599 -29.45 -11.66 -35.71
CA ILE A 599 -28.06 -11.71 -36.18
C ILE A 599 -27.65 -13.17 -36.35
N PRO A 600 -27.18 -13.61 -37.55
CA PRO A 600 -26.70 -14.97 -37.74
C PRO A 600 -25.61 -15.38 -36.76
N PRO A 601 -25.60 -16.63 -36.25
CA PRO A 601 -24.59 -17.08 -35.27
C PRO A 601 -23.13 -16.93 -35.76
N GLU A 602 -22.91 -17.11 -37.07
CA GLU A 602 -21.58 -16.98 -37.68
C GLU A 602 -21.06 -15.52 -37.60
N ILE A 603 -21.98 -14.56 -37.71
CA ILE A 603 -21.67 -13.14 -37.57
C ILE A 603 -21.39 -12.79 -36.10
N GLN A 604 -22.19 -13.33 -35.16
CA GLN A 604 -21.97 -13.13 -33.74
C GLN A 604 -20.60 -13.69 -33.32
N ALA A 605 -20.22 -14.87 -33.79
CA ALA A 605 -18.91 -15.50 -33.52
C ALA A 605 -17.73 -14.77 -34.17
N GLY A 606 -17.98 -13.97 -35.21
CA GLY A 606 -16.93 -13.26 -35.96
C GLY A 606 -16.42 -11.96 -35.35
N GLY A 607 -16.92 -11.60 -34.16
CA GLY A 607 -16.48 -10.45 -33.37
C GLY A 607 -17.09 -9.09 -33.78
N PRO A 608 -16.68 -8.01 -33.12
CA PRO A 608 -17.33 -6.69 -33.21
C PRO A 608 -17.46 -6.16 -34.63
N SER A 609 -16.39 -6.27 -35.43
CA SER A 609 -16.35 -5.70 -36.79
C SER A 609 -17.39 -6.34 -37.70
N LEU A 610 -17.59 -7.66 -37.62
CA LEU A 610 -18.60 -8.33 -38.43
C LEU A 610 -20.02 -8.00 -37.96
N VAL A 611 -20.27 -7.93 -36.67
CA VAL A 611 -21.58 -7.52 -36.13
C VAL A 611 -21.90 -6.09 -36.54
N LEU A 612 -20.98 -5.13 -36.40
CA LEU A 612 -21.18 -3.74 -36.81
C LEU A 612 -21.40 -3.62 -38.33
N GLN A 613 -20.65 -4.36 -39.14
CA GLN A 613 -20.83 -4.40 -40.58
C GLN A 613 -22.23 -4.98 -40.96
N TRP A 614 -22.65 -6.04 -40.27
CA TRP A 614 -23.96 -6.65 -40.48
C TRP A 614 -25.06 -5.64 -40.14
N LEU A 615 -24.98 -4.95 -38.98
CA LEU A 615 -25.93 -3.92 -38.58
C LEU A 615 -25.99 -2.79 -39.60
N LYS A 616 -24.85 -2.32 -40.10
CA LYS A 616 -24.76 -1.28 -41.12
C LYS A 616 -25.43 -1.69 -42.43
N MET A 617 -25.21 -2.94 -42.88
CA MET A 617 -25.80 -3.46 -44.13
C MET A 617 -27.32 -3.62 -44.06
N HIS A 618 -27.86 -3.90 -42.87
CA HIS A 618 -29.29 -4.13 -42.65
C HIS A 618 -30.01 -2.88 -42.10
N SER A 619 -29.27 -1.81 -41.85
CA SER A 619 -29.81 -0.53 -41.39
C SER A 619 -30.71 0.10 -42.46
N PRO A 620 -31.84 0.73 -42.05
CA PRO A 620 -32.62 1.57 -42.93
C PRO A 620 -31.87 2.77 -43.47
N TYR A 621 -30.74 3.13 -42.86
CA TYR A 621 -29.85 4.27 -43.22
C TYR A 621 -28.74 3.87 -44.19
N ARG A 622 -28.93 2.91 -45.05
CA ARG A 622 -27.95 2.31 -45.98
C ARG A 622 -27.26 3.33 -46.93
N GLN A 623 -27.75 4.54 -47.01
CA GLN A 623 -27.31 5.57 -47.99
C GLN A 623 -26.56 6.78 -47.32
N MET A 624 -26.35 6.72 -46.03
CA MET A 624 -25.45 7.61 -45.31
C MET A 624 -24.10 6.89 -44.99
#